data_6c3e20e837795d0d90dd2ab0cf02d569
#
_entry.id   6c3e20e837795d0d90dd2ab0cf02d569
#
_cell.length_a   1.000
_cell.length_b   1.000
_cell.length_c   1.000
_cell.angle_alpha   90.00
_cell.angle_beta   90.00
_cell.angle_gamma   90.00
#
_symmetry.space_group_name_H-M   'P 1'
#
loop_
_entity.id
_entity.type
_entity.pdbx_description
1 polymer ?
#
loop_
_entity_poly.entity_id
_entity_poly.type
_entity_poly.pdbx_seq_one_letter_code
_entity_poly.pdbx_strand_id
1 'polypeptide(L)'
;LYAAGNHLFVTEDEGNSWKMISPDLTTNDKAKQASSGGPITQDNTSVEYYCTIFTTTESSLEKDLLWSGSDDGLIHVSKDGGANWENVTPKDCPQWMMWNCVETDPVKKGTAYFAGTRYKLDDFAPYIYKTEDYGKTWKKIVTGIPSLHFTRAIRADRKKPGILYAGTE
;
A
#
# COMPACT_ATOMS: atom_id res chain seq x y z
N LEU A 1 3.22 -11.62 12.76
CA LEU A 1 4.00 -10.75 11.87
C LEU A 1 3.66 -11.03 10.43
N TYR A 2 3.84 -10.02 9.58
CA TYR A 2 3.65 -10.15 8.13
C TYR A 2 4.96 -9.85 7.40
N ALA A 3 5.20 -10.55 6.30
CA ALA A 3 6.28 -10.30 5.36
C ALA A 3 5.72 -10.39 3.93
N ALA A 4 6.30 -9.64 3.00
CA ALA A 4 5.79 -9.58 1.64
C ALA A 4 6.91 -9.47 0.60
N GLY A 5 6.66 -10.11 -0.54
CA GLY A 5 7.21 -9.83 -1.85
C GLY A 5 6.05 -9.46 -2.77
N ASN A 6 5.79 -10.23 -3.81
CA ASN A 6 4.55 -10.14 -4.58
C ASN A 6 3.38 -10.93 -3.94
N HIS A 7 3.68 -11.80 -2.97
CA HIS A 7 2.73 -12.50 -2.10
C HIS A 7 2.89 -12.02 -0.67
N LEU A 8 1.82 -12.11 0.11
CA LEU A 8 1.82 -11.83 1.54
C LEU A 8 1.96 -13.12 2.34
N PHE A 9 2.81 -13.08 3.35
CA PHE A 9 3.08 -14.18 4.27
C PHE A 9 2.79 -13.74 5.71
N VAL A 10 2.37 -14.69 6.54
CA VAL A 10 2.18 -14.50 7.98
C VAL A 10 2.96 -15.53 8.76
N THR A 11 3.51 -15.11 9.89
CA THR A 11 4.05 -15.99 10.93
C THR A 11 3.29 -15.76 12.24
N GLU A 12 3.03 -16.84 12.95
CA GLU A 12 2.42 -16.83 14.31
C GLU A 12 3.41 -17.33 15.37
N ASP A 13 4.61 -17.74 14.96
CA ASP A 13 5.65 -18.35 15.79
C ASP A 13 6.99 -17.56 15.70
N GLU A 14 6.89 -16.24 15.66
CA GLU A 14 8.03 -15.30 15.65
C GLU A 14 9.02 -15.51 14.49
N GLY A 15 8.53 -16.03 13.35
CA GLY A 15 9.33 -16.21 12.16
C GLY A 15 9.94 -17.59 11.96
N ASN A 16 9.64 -18.56 12.87
CA ASN A 16 10.12 -19.93 12.71
C ASN A 16 9.44 -20.65 11.54
N SER A 17 8.19 -20.30 11.25
CA SER A 17 7.48 -20.76 10.07
C SER A 17 6.69 -19.63 9.41
N TRP A 18 6.47 -19.74 8.08
CA TRP A 18 5.73 -18.75 7.31
C TRP A 18 4.68 -19.43 6.45
N LYS A 19 3.46 -18.89 6.49
CA LYS A 19 2.34 -19.32 5.66
C LYS A 19 2.03 -18.23 4.64
N MET A 20 1.98 -18.59 3.36
CA MET A 20 1.48 -17.71 2.31
C MET A 20 -0.04 -17.56 2.44
N ILE A 21 -0.52 -16.32 2.49
CA ILE A 21 -1.92 -15.95 2.72
C ILE A 21 -2.49 -15.06 1.60
N SER A 22 -1.81 -14.95 0.47
CA SER A 22 -2.35 -14.24 -0.70
C SER A 22 -1.96 -14.90 -2.01
N PRO A 23 -2.73 -14.70 -3.08
CA PRO A 23 -2.22 -14.80 -4.45
C PRO A 23 -1.18 -13.69 -4.70
N ASP A 24 -0.68 -13.58 -5.92
CA ASP A 24 0.09 -12.40 -6.36
C ASP A 24 -0.82 -11.16 -6.31
N LEU A 25 -0.46 -10.16 -5.48
CA LEU A 25 -1.22 -8.92 -5.30
C LEU A 25 -0.63 -7.75 -6.10
N THR A 26 0.16 -8.05 -7.12
CA THR A 26 0.79 -7.09 -8.01
C THR A 26 0.33 -7.28 -9.45
N THR A 27 0.73 -6.41 -10.37
CA THR A 27 0.49 -6.62 -11.81
C THR A 27 1.38 -7.72 -12.36
N ASN A 28 2.49 -8.02 -11.69
CA ASN A 28 3.53 -8.96 -12.11
C ASN A 28 3.98 -8.76 -13.57
N ASP A 29 4.07 -7.49 -14.01
CA ASP A 29 4.43 -7.12 -15.38
C ASP A 29 5.90 -7.44 -15.64
N LYS A 30 6.15 -8.54 -16.33
CA LYS A 30 7.51 -9.04 -16.63
C LYS A 30 8.36 -8.05 -17.43
N ALA A 31 7.73 -7.19 -18.26
CA ALA A 31 8.44 -6.17 -19.00
C ALA A 31 9.06 -5.08 -18.10
N LYS A 32 8.54 -4.93 -16.88
CA LYS A 32 8.99 -3.95 -15.88
C LYS A 32 9.89 -4.54 -14.81
N GLN A 33 10.18 -5.84 -14.87
CA GLN A 33 11.01 -6.57 -13.92
C GLN A 33 12.42 -6.85 -14.44
N ALA A 34 12.80 -6.30 -15.60
CA ALA A 34 14.16 -6.41 -16.09
C ALA A 34 15.14 -5.68 -15.16
N SER A 35 16.35 -6.22 -15.04
CA SER A 35 17.40 -5.58 -14.24
C SER A 35 17.70 -4.16 -14.71
N SER A 36 17.91 -3.25 -13.77
CA SER A 36 18.32 -1.86 -14.02
C SER A 36 19.85 -1.74 -14.12
N GLY A 37 20.36 -0.54 -14.43
CA GLY A 37 21.77 -0.20 -14.41
C GLY A 37 22.55 -0.57 -15.66
N GLY A 38 21.96 -1.21 -16.65
CA GLY A 38 22.61 -1.60 -17.91
C GLY A 38 23.71 -2.66 -17.75
N PRO A 39 24.55 -2.90 -18.78
CA PRO A 39 25.45 -4.05 -18.81
C PRO A 39 26.65 -3.96 -17.84
N ILE A 40 27.01 -2.75 -17.40
CA ILE A 40 28.19 -2.55 -16.52
C ILE A 40 27.78 -2.49 -15.05
N THR A 41 26.67 -1.84 -14.75
CA THR A 41 26.17 -1.61 -13.38
C THR A 41 24.84 -2.31 -13.14
N GLN A 42 24.67 -3.46 -13.73
CA GLN A 42 23.43 -4.24 -13.65
C GLN A 42 23.07 -4.52 -12.20
N ASP A 43 21.86 -4.12 -11.82
CA ASP A 43 21.30 -4.33 -10.48
C ASP A 43 20.11 -5.29 -10.52
N ASN A 44 20.26 -6.39 -9.76
CA ASN A 44 19.28 -7.47 -9.62
C ASN A 44 18.96 -7.74 -8.16
N THR A 45 19.28 -6.82 -7.26
CA THR A 45 18.97 -7.01 -5.84
C THR A 45 17.46 -7.07 -5.62
N SER A 46 17.02 -7.97 -4.76
CA SER A 46 15.60 -8.22 -4.52
C SER A 46 14.83 -7.00 -4.04
N VAL A 47 15.48 -6.05 -3.39
CA VAL A 47 14.90 -4.79 -2.93
C VAL A 47 14.54 -3.82 -4.07
N GLU A 48 15.02 -4.08 -5.28
CA GLU A 48 14.82 -3.24 -6.46
C GLU A 48 13.84 -3.86 -7.47
N TYR A 49 13.31 -5.04 -7.14
CA TYR A 49 12.29 -5.67 -7.97
C TYR A 49 10.98 -4.87 -7.91
N TYR A 50 10.55 -4.39 -9.06
CA TYR A 50 9.22 -3.83 -9.27
C TYR A 50 8.14 -4.91 -9.20
N CYS A 51 6.89 -4.54 -8.95
CA CYS A 51 5.78 -5.44 -8.66
C CYS A 51 5.94 -6.14 -7.31
N THR A 52 6.06 -5.32 -6.26
CA THR A 52 6.23 -5.76 -4.87
C THR A 52 5.15 -5.11 -3.99
N ILE A 53 4.64 -5.86 -3.01
CA ILE A 53 3.82 -5.30 -1.95
C ILE A 53 4.72 -4.41 -1.10
N PHE A 54 4.38 -3.13 -1.01
CA PHE A 54 5.20 -2.12 -0.33
C PHE A 54 4.65 -1.71 1.03
N THR A 55 3.35 -1.90 1.24
CA THR A 55 2.69 -1.62 2.50
C THR A 55 1.56 -2.60 2.77
N THR A 56 1.43 -3.04 4.02
CA THR A 56 0.32 -3.89 4.46
C THR A 56 -0.01 -3.59 5.92
N THR A 57 -1.27 -3.76 6.29
CA THR A 57 -1.73 -3.62 7.67
C THR A 57 -2.99 -4.45 7.93
N GLU A 58 -3.14 -4.90 9.16
CA GLU A 58 -4.39 -5.45 9.68
C GLU A 58 -5.17 -4.36 10.41
N SER A 59 -6.50 -4.37 10.31
CA SER A 59 -7.35 -3.45 11.05
C SER A 59 -7.30 -3.72 12.54
N SER A 60 -7.14 -2.68 13.35
CA SER A 60 -7.22 -2.79 14.81
C SER A 60 -8.66 -2.99 15.32
N LEU A 61 -9.68 -2.77 14.50
CA LEU A 61 -11.11 -2.86 14.85
C LEU A 61 -11.77 -4.14 14.36
N GLU A 62 -11.21 -4.73 13.30
CA GLU A 62 -11.81 -5.88 12.64
C GLU A 62 -10.70 -6.91 12.41
N LYS A 63 -10.73 -7.94 13.24
CA LYS A 63 -9.81 -9.07 13.08
C LYS A 63 -9.94 -9.65 11.67
N ASP A 64 -8.83 -10.08 11.10
CA ASP A 64 -8.76 -10.68 9.77
C ASP A 64 -9.07 -9.73 8.59
N LEU A 65 -9.28 -8.42 8.84
CA LEU A 65 -9.38 -7.41 7.79
C LEU A 65 -7.97 -6.90 7.47
N LEU A 66 -7.45 -7.32 6.31
CA LEU A 66 -6.12 -6.98 5.83
C LEU A 66 -6.20 -6.02 4.64
N TRP A 67 -5.28 -5.07 4.60
CA TRP A 67 -5.08 -4.15 3.47
C TRP A 67 -3.67 -4.27 2.94
N SER A 68 -3.51 -4.20 1.63
CA SER A 68 -2.21 -4.26 0.96
C SER A 68 -2.14 -3.25 -0.16
N GLY A 69 -0.98 -2.60 -0.31
CA GLY A 69 -0.66 -1.69 -1.41
C GLY A 69 0.68 -2.05 -2.02
N SER A 70 0.75 -2.06 -3.36
CA SER A 70 1.95 -2.41 -4.11
C SER A 70 2.65 -1.17 -4.69
N ASP A 71 3.88 -1.33 -5.11
CA ASP A 71 4.67 -0.29 -5.78
C ASP A 71 4.25 -0.07 -7.24
N ASP A 72 3.47 -0.97 -7.80
CA ASP A 72 2.91 -0.91 -9.16
C ASP A 72 1.45 -0.45 -9.22
N GLY A 73 0.94 0.09 -8.08
CA GLY A 73 -0.27 0.89 -8.01
C GLY A 73 -1.53 0.16 -7.57
N LEU A 74 -1.46 -1.13 -7.24
CA LEU A 74 -2.64 -1.88 -6.83
C LEU A 74 -2.91 -1.75 -5.32
N ILE A 75 -4.21 -1.69 -4.97
CA ILE A 75 -4.69 -1.82 -3.61
C ILE A 75 -5.61 -3.04 -3.52
N HIS A 76 -5.36 -3.89 -2.54
CA HIS A 76 -6.16 -5.05 -2.25
C HIS A 76 -6.66 -5.06 -0.82
N VAL A 77 -7.83 -5.66 -0.61
CA VAL A 77 -8.42 -5.90 0.72
C VAL A 77 -8.81 -7.36 0.85
N SER A 78 -8.54 -7.94 2.01
CA SER A 78 -9.07 -9.24 2.45
C SER A 78 -9.89 -9.03 3.72
N LYS A 79 -11.02 -9.70 3.84
CA LYS A 79 -11.93 -9.63 5.00
C LYS A 79 -11.98 -10.93 5.79
N ASP A 80 -11.11 -11.88 5.44
CA ASP A 80 -11.12 -13.25 5.94
C ASP A 80 -9.70 -13.80 6.19
N GLY A 81 -8.80 -12.93 6.64
CA GLY A 81 -7.44 -13.31 7.03
C GLY A 81 -6.56 -13.73 5.85
N GLY A 82 -6.88 -13.28 4.63
CA GLY A 82 -6.10 -13.57 3.45
C GLY A 82 -6.63 -14.75 2.63
N ALA A 83 -7.77 -15.37 3.01
CA ALA A 83 -8.35 -16.46 2.23
C ALA A 83 -8.87 -15.98 0.87
N ASN A 84 -9.45 -14.78 0.82
CA ASN A 84 -9.89 -14.12 -0.41
C ASN A 84 -9.40 -12.67 -0.44
N TRP A 85 -9.02 -12.22 -1.64
CA TRP A 85 -8.55 -10.85 -1.87
C TRP A 85 -9.33 -10.17 -3.00
N GLU A 86 -9.73 -8.93 -2.76
CA GLU A 86 -10.45 -8.08 -3.71
C GLU A 86 -9.54 -6.92 -4.13
N ASN A 87 -9.39 -6.69 -5.44
CA ASN A 87 -8.73 -5.49 -5.94
C ASN A 87 -9.68 -4.31 -5.85
N VAL A 88 -9.30 -3.33 -5.04
CA VAL A 88 -10.10 -2.14 -4.75
C VAL A 88 -9.38 -0.85 -5.13
N THR A 89 -8.43 -0.91 -6.04
CA THR A 89 -7.66 0.24 -6.52
C THR A 89 -8.58 1.37 -6.98
N PRO A 90 -8.35 2.64 -6.55
CA PRO A 90 -9.11 3.77 -7.03
C PRO A 90 -9.07 3.87 -8.55
N LYS A 91 -10.20 4.10 -9.21
CA LYS A 91 -10.30 4.19 -10.68
C LYS A 91 -9.53 5.38 -11.26
N ASP A 92 -9.34 6.42 -10.47
CA ASP A 92 -8.60 7.63 -10.82
C ASP A 92 -7.13 7.58 -10.33
N CYS A 93 -6.67 6.43 -9.87
CA CYS A 93 -5.28 6.25 -9.47
C CYS A 93 -4.37 6.37 -10.69
N PRO A 94 -3.39 7.29 -10.70
CA PRO A 94 -2.44 7.39 -11.79
C PRO A 94 -1.59 6.12 -11.92
N GLN A 95 -1.21 5.78 -13.14
CA GLN A 95 -0.25 4.69 -13.37
C GLN A 95 1.06 4.93 -12.63
N TRP A 96 1.77 3.85 -12.28
CA TRP A 96 3.05 3.89 -11.59
C TRP A 96 2.97 4.48 -10.17
N MET A 97 1.80 4.43 -9.53
CA MET A 97 1.66 4.81 -8.14
C MET A 97 2.41 3.81 -7.26
N MET A 98 3.27 4.30 -6.39
CA MET A 98 3.86 3.50 -5.32
C MET A 98 3.13 3.81 -4.01
N TRP A 99 2.44 2.82 -3.46
CA TRP A 99 1.74 2.96 -2.18
C TRP A 99 2.72 2.78 -1.03
N ASN A 100 3.13 3.89 -0.43
CA ASN A 100 4.14 3.87 0.63
C ASN A 100 3.60 3.50 2.01
N CYS A 101 2.35 3.82 2.27
CA CYS A 101 1.78 3.67 3.59
C CYS A 101 0.27 3.43 3.54
N VAL A 102 -0.18 2.43 4.29
CA VAL A 102 -1.59 2.21 4.62
C VAL A 102 -1.81 2.40 6.11
N GLU A 103 -2.91 3.05 6.46
CA GLU A 103 -3.40 3.22 7.83
C GLU A 103 -4.87 2.87 7.88
N THR A 104 -5.29 2.06 8.86
CA THR A 104 -6.70 1.81 9.15
C THR A 104 -7.23 2.79 10.18
N ASP A 105 -8.48 3.20 10.05
CA ASP A 105 -9.09 4.10 11.03
C ASP A 105 -9.26 3.38 12.38
N PRO A 106 -8.81 3.97 13.50
CA PRO A 106 -8.86 3.33 14.81
C PRO A 106 -10.25 3.32 15.46
N VAL A 107 -11.24 3.99 14.85
CA VAL A 107 -12.60 4.10 15.43
C VAL A 107 -13.72 3.79 14.44
N LYS A 108 -13.44 3.80 13.12
CA LYS A 108 -14.45 3.57 12.09
C LYS A 108 -14.10 2.36 11.24
N LYS A 109 -14.93 1.34 11.33
CA LYS A 109 -14.81 0.10 10.54
C LYS A 109 -14.86 0.37 9.03
N GLY A 110 -14.19 -0.46 8.24
CA GLY A 110 -14.15 -0.36 6.78
C GLY A 110 -13.44 0.87 6.25
N THR A 111 -12.83 1.68 7.13
CA THR A 111 -12.13 2.90 6.76
C THR A 111 -10.62 2.67 6.71
N ALA A 112 -10.02 3.08 5.59
CA ALA A 112 -8.57 3.05 5.39
C ALA A 112 -8.08 4.28 4.63
N TYR A 113 -6.82 4.60 4.85
CA TYR A 113 -6.10 5.70 4.21
C TYR A 113 -4.85 5.16 3.55
N PHE A 114 -4.59 5.56 2.31
CA PHE A 114 -3.39 5.20 1.59
C PHE A 114 -2.64 6.46 1.17
N ALA A 115 -1.35 6.53 1.49
CA ALA A 115 -0.45 7.55 0.99
C ALA A 115 0.47 6.93 -0.06
N GLY A 116 0.55 7.58 -1.23
CA GLY A 116 1.36 7.12 -2.34
C GLY A 116 2.23 8.21 -2.93
N THR A 117 3.19 7.82 -3.74
CA THR A 117 4.14 8.72 -4.41
C THR A 117 4.38 8.32 -5.85
N ARG A 118 4.78 9.30 -6.67
CA ARG A 118 5.26 9.12 -8.05
C ARG A 118 6.53 9.94 -8.32
N TYR A 119 7.27 10.29 -7.25
CA TYR A 119 8.44 11.17 -7.37
C TYR A 119 9.53 10.65 -8.32
N LYS A 120 9.64 9.34 -8.50
CA LYS A 120 10.54 8.70 -9.48
C LYS A 120 10.19 9.02 -10.94
N LEU A 121 9.01 9.60 -11.17
CA LEU A 121 8.51 10.06 -12.47
C LEU A 121 8.41 11.59 -12.54
N ASP A 122 9.16 12.30 -11.70
CA ASP A 122 9.13 13.77 -11.56
C ASP A 122 7.72 14.33 -11.23
N ASP A 123 6.85 13.50 -10.66
CA ASP A 123 5.54 13.90 -10.17
C ASP A 123 5.60 14.03 -8.63
N PHE A 124 5.72 15.26 -8.17
CA PHE A 124 5.83 15.60 -6.74
C PHE A 124 4.48 15.94 -6.10
N ALA A 125 3.37 15.69 -6.79
CA ALA A 125 2.05 15.93 -6.22
C ALA A 125 1.75 15.02 -5.02
N PRO A 126 1.01 15.52 -4.00
CA PRO A 126 0.55 14.69 -2.90
C PRO A 126 -0.57 13.74 -3.34
N TYR A 127 -0.48 12.51 -2.88
CA TYR A 127 -1.48 11.48 -3.11
C TYR A 127 -1.88 10.81 -1.80
N ILE A 128 -3.06 11.16 -1.30
CA ILE A 128 -3.69 10.49 -0.16
C ILE A 128 -5.13 10.16 -0.55
N TYR A 129 -5.49 8.89 -0.44
CA TYR A 129 -6.83 8.39 -0.70
C TYR A 129 -7.44 7.84 0.58
N LYS A 130 -8.73 8.10 0.77
CA LYS A 130 -9.56 7.60 1.86
C LYS A 130 -10.70 6.76 1.31
N THR A 131 -10.95 5.62 1.89
CA THR A 131 -12.20 4.85 1.75
C THR A 131 -12.90 4.77 3.10
N GLU A 132 -14.24 4.59 3.08
CA GLU A 132 -15.07 4.38 4.28
C GLU A 132 -15.99 3.18 4.12
N ASP A 133 -15.79 2.38 3.06
CA ASP A 133 -16.68 1.30 2.64
C ASP A 133 -15.91 0.07 2.08
N TYR A 134 -14.76 -0.22 2.71
CA TYR A 134 -13.88 -1.35 2.33
C TYR A 134 -13.34 -1.24 0.90
N GLY A 135 -13.08 -0.02 0.42
CA GLY A 135 -12.49 0.21 -0.90
C GLY A 135 -13.48 0.26 -2.06
N LYS A 136 -14.79 0.20 -1.81
CA LYS A 136 -15.80 0.32 -2.88
C LYS A 136 -15.79 1.72 -3.51
N THR A 137 -15.58 2.75 -2.68
CA THR A 137 -15.42 4.14 -3.12
C THR A 137 -14.22 4.79 -2.46
N TRP A 138 -13.62 5.74 -3.18
CA TRP A 138 -12.44 6.45 -2.75
C TRP A 138 -12.59 7.96 -2.89
N LYS A 139 -11.95 8.69 -1.97
CA LYS A 139 -11.86 10.15 -2.02
C LYS A 139 -10.41 10.57 -1.84
N LYS A 140 -9.87 11.37 -2.76
CA LYS A 140 -8.57 12.02 -2.61
C LYS A 140 -8.67 13.13 -1.55
N ILE A 141 -7.80 13.12 -0.54
CA ILE A 141 -7.85 14.03 0.62
C ILE A 141 -6.53 14.79 0.78
N VAL A 142 -6.20 15.67 -0.15
CA VAL A 142 -4.93 16.42 -0.20
C VAL A 142 -5.11 17.94 -0.06
N THR A 143 -6.31 18.42 0.22
CA THR A 143 -6.58 19.85 0.39
C THR A 143 -5.74 20.43 1.53
N GLY A 144 -4.99 21.49 1.24
CA GLY A 144 -4.09 22.14 2.20
C GLY A 144 -2.65 21.62 2.18
N ILE A 145 -2.35 20.53 1.47
CA ILE A 145 -0.98 20.08 1.22
C ILE A 145 -0.47 20.78 -0.04
N PRO A 146 0.71 21.44 0.00
CA PRO A 146 1.28 22.09 -1.18
C PRO A 146 1.49 21.11 -2.34
N SER A 147 1.30 21.56 -3.57
CA SER A 147 1.25 20.71 -4.76
C SER A 147 2.58 20.03 -5.15
N LEU A 148 3.69 20.47 -4.57
CA LEU A 148 5.02 19.89 -4.80
C LEU A 148 5.57 19.15 -3.58
N HIS A 149 4.70 18.81 -2.62
CA HIS A 149 5.06 18.06 -1.41
C HIS A 149 4.44 16.67 -1.47
N PHE A 150 5.14 15.73 -2.08
CA PHE A 150 4.65 14.37 -2.19
C PHE A 150 4.59 13.68 -0.81
N THR A 151 3.62 12.79 -0.66
CA THR A 151 3.30 12.17 0.63
C THR A 151 3.98 10.82 0.79
N ARG A 152 4.59 10.58 1.95
CA ARG A 152 5.25 9.32 2.32
C ARG A 152 4.50 8.52 3.34
N ALA A 153 3.81 9.19 4.25
CA ALA A 153 3.16 8.54 5.39
C ALA A 153 1.82 9.18 5.71
N ILE A 154 0.94 8.37 6.25
CA ILE A 154 -0.34 8.80 6.83
C ILE A 154 -0.53 8.05 8.15
N ARG A 155 -1.02 8.75 9.18
CA ARG A 155 -1.39 8.16 10.46
C ARG A 155 -2.67 8.79 10.97
N ALA A 156 -3.56 7.98 11.52
CA ALA A 156 -4.75 8.40 12.22
C ALA A 156 -4.46 8.55 13.73
N ASP A 157 -4.97 9.60 14.32
CA ASP A 157 -4.86 9.79 15.77
C ASP A 157 -5.75 8.77 16.50
N ARG A 158 -5.13 7.98 17.37
CA ARG A 158 -5.84 6.91 18.10
C ARG A 158 -6.76 7.44 19.21
N LYS A 159 -6.59 8.70 19.64
CA LYS A 159 -7.35 9.31 20.73
C LYS A 159 -8.35 10.35 20.26
N LYS A 160 -8.10 10.97 19.11
CA LYS A 160 -8.92 12.05 18.55
C LYS A 160 -9.44 11.65 17.17
N PRO A 161 -10.65 11.07 17.07
CA PRO A 161 -11.23 10.65 15.81
C PRO A 161 -11.25 11.76 14.76
N GLY A 162 -10.91 11.41 13.53
CA GLY A 162 -10.91 12.34 12.39
C GLY A 162 -9.65 13.20 12.24
N ILE A 163 -8.70 13.15 13.18
CA ILE A 163 -7.40 13.79 13.00
C ILE A 163 -6.46 12.84 12.28
N LEU A 164 -5.82 13.36 11.22
CA LEU A 164 -4.82 12.66 10.42
C LEU A 164 -3.52 13.45 10.40
N TYR A 165 -2.41 12.75 10.42
CA TYR A 165 -1.07 13.29 10.24
C TYR A 165 -0.51 12.78 8.92
N ALA A 166 -0.12 13.69 8.03
CA ALA A 166 0.53 13.36 6.77
C ALA A 166 2.00 13.75 6.81
N GLY A 167 2.88 12.81 6.52
CA GLY A 167 4.31 13.05 6.31
C GLY A 167 4.56 13.35 4.84
N THR A 168 5.18 14.49 4.56
CA THR A 168 5.55 14.94 3.22
C THR A 168 7.06 15.14 3.10
N GLU A 169 7.56 15.25 1.89
CA GLU A 169 8.94 15.56 1.57
C GLU A 169 9.03 16.78 0.67
#